data_10c40f882cf879106f7530254ece57a4
#
_entry.id   10c40f882cf879106f7530254ece57a4
#
_cell.length_a   1.000
_cell.length_b   1.000
_cell.length_c   1.000
_cell.angle_alpha   90.00
_cell.angle_beta   90.00
_cell.angle_gamma   90.00
#
_symmetry.space_group_name_H-M   'P 1'
#
loop_
_entity.id
_entity.type
_entity.pdbx_description
1 polymer ?
#
loop_
_entity_poly.entity_id
_entity_poly.type
_entity_poly.pdbx_seq_one_letter_code
_entity_poly.pdbx_strand_id
1 'polypeptide(L)'
;MTRDEAVAILRSPEGRDETRRVYQLRRAFELVLQTIYGGDHSRSEAEQLVDGLAELAEEYFPGSADTFALIYGRRLGRAITEVYGAD
;
A
#
# COMPACT_ATOMS: atom_id res chain seq x y z
N MET A 1 19.70 15.16 -1.10
CA MET A 1 19.41 15.15 -2.55
C MET A 1 19.15 16.57 -3.04
N THR A 2 19.83 16.97 -4.10
CA THR A 2 19.59 18.30 -4.68
C THR A 2 18.37 18.25 -5.62
N ARG A 3 17.84 19.44 -5.92
CA ARG A 3 16.72 19.55 -6.86
C ARG A 3 17.08 18.98 -8.24
N ASP A 4 18.30 19.22 -8.70
CA ASP A 4 18.76 18.74 -10.00
C ASP A 4 18.85 17.22 -10.06
N GLU A 5 19.31 16.59 -8.97
CA GLU A 5 19.35 15.14 -8.86
C GLU A 5 17.95 14.55 -8.88
N ALA A 6 17.02 15.16 -8.13
CA ALA A 6 15.63 14.72 -8.12
C ALA A 6 15.00 14.82 -9.50
N VAL A 7 15.24 15.92 -10.23
CA VAL A 7 14.73 16.10 -11.58
C VAL A 7 15.33 15.07 -12.54
N ALA A 8 16.63 14.78 -12.41
CA ALA A 8 17.30 13.77 -13.24
C ALA A 8 16.70 12.37 -13.03
N ILE A 9 16.44 12.01 -11.78
CA ILE A 9 15.80 10.72 -11.44
C ILE A 9 14.40 10.63 -12.05
N LEU A 10 13.61 11.70 -11.92
CA LEU A 10 12.26 11.74 -12.48
C LEU A 10 12.21 11.68 -14.00
N ARG A 11 13.27 12.14 -14.66
CA ARG A 11 13.36 12.11 -16.12
C ARG A 11 13.84 10.78 -16.66
N SER A 12 14.55 9.97 -15.87
CA SER A 12 14.97 8.66 -16.32
C SER A 12 13.76 7.72 -16.39
N PRO A 13 13.61 6.88 -17.44
CA PRO A 13 12.49 5.95 -17.53
C PRO A 13 12.41 5.02 -16.31
N GLU A 14 13.54 4.47 -15.88
CA GLU A 14 13.60 3.55 -14.75
C GLU A 14 13.20 4.23 -13.43
N GLY A 15 13.78 5.39 -13.15
CA GLY A 15 13.46 6.16 -11.95
C GLY A 15 12.01 6.63 -11.93
N ARG A 16 11.49 7.01 -13.10
CA ARG A 16 10.11 7.45 -13.22
C ARG A 16 9.13 6.33 -12.93
N ASP A 17 9.38 5.14 -13.50
CA ASP A 17 8.51 3.97 -13.29
C ASP A 17 8.54 3.52 -11.84
N GLU A 18 9.71 3.46 -11.22
CA GLU A 18 9.84 3.07 -9.83
C GLU A 18 9.16 4.08 -8.91
N THR A 19 9.36 5.36 -9.14
CA THR A 19 8.72 6.42 -8.37
C THR A 19 7.20 6.35 -8.50
N ARG A 20 6.70 6.10 -9.70
CA ARG A 20 5.28 5.94 -9.95
C ARG A 20 4.70 4.75 -9.20
N ARG A 21 5.40 3.61 -9.22
CA ARG A 21 4.94 2.40 -8.51
C ARG A 21 4.86 2.62 -7.02
N VAL A 22 5.88 3.26 -6.43
CA VAL A 22 5.87 3.59 -5.01
C VAL A 22 4.70 4.51 -4.69
N TYR A 23 4.50 5.55 -5.48
CA TYR A 23 3.41 6.49 -5.28
C TYR A 23 2.05 5.80 -5.38
N GLN A 24 1.85 4.97 -6.39
CA GLN A 24 0.59 4.27 -6.60
C GLN A 24 0.30 3.29 -5.47
N LEU A 25 1.31 2.57 -5.00
CA LEU A 25 1.14 1.63 -3.89
C LEU A 25 0.77 2.38 -2.60
N ARG A 26 1.45 3.48 -2.31
CA ARG A 26 1.16 4.31 -1.14
C ARG A 26 -0.27 4.84 -1.18
N ARG A 27 -0.68 5.33 -2.35
CA ARG A 27 -2.03 5.88 -2.50
C ARG A 27 -3.09 4.77 -2.35
N ALA A 28 -2.84 3.60 -2.93
CA ALA A 28 -3.75 2.47 -2.77
C ALA A 28 -3.87 2.06 -1.29
N PHE A 29 -2.75 2.03 -0.57
CA PHE A 29 -2.72 1.75 0.86
C PHE A 29 -3.57 2.76 1.65
N GLU A 30 -3.41 4.04 1.38
CA GLU A 30 -4.19 5.09 2.05
C GLU A 30 -5.69 4.95 1.75
N LEU A 31 -6.05 4.63 0.52
CA LEU A 31 -7.45 4.42 0.15
C LEU A 31 -8.05 3.21 0.86
N VAL A 32 -7.29 2.12 0.97
CA VAL A 32 -7.74 0.94 1.71
C VAL A 32 -7.95 1.28 3.19
N LEU A 33 -7.00 2.00 3.81
CA LEU A 33 -7.16 2.44 5.19
C LEU A 33 -8.42 3.30 5.39
N GLN A 34 -8.63 4.28 4.51
CA GLN A 34 -9.81 5.13 4.59
C GLN A 34 -11.10 4.33 4.45
N THR A 35 -11.10 3.35 3.56
CA THR A 35 -12.25 2.49 3.34
C THR A 35 -12.56 1.65 4.57
N ILE A 36 -11.52 1.08 5.22
CA ILE A 36 -11.67 0.30 6.44
C ILE A 36 -12.24 1.19 7.58
N TYR A 37 -11.63 2.35 7.81
CA TYR A 37 -12.07 3.25 8.86
C TYR A 37 -13.44 3.87 8.60
N GLY A 38 -13.89 3.89 7.34
CA GLY A 38 -15.23 4.34 7.00
C GLY A 38 -16.34 3.44 7.55
N GLY A 39 -16.02 2.16 7.77
CA GLY A 39 -16.95 1.23 8.42
C GLY A 39 -18.16 0.80 7.61
N ASP A 40 -18.18 1.13 6.32
CA ASP A 40 -19.33 0.83 5.44
C ASP A 40 -19.27 -0.58 4.84
N HIS A 41 -18.17 -1.30 5.08
CA HIS A 41 -17.95 -2.63 4.51
C HIS A 41 -17.91 -3.68 5.61
N SER A 42 -18.16 -4.94 5.24
CA SER A 42 -18.01 -6.06 6.17
C SER A 42 -16.52 -6.34 6.42
N ARG A 43 -16.25 -7.06 7.51
CA ARG A 43 -14.88 -7.50 7.81
C ARG A 43 -14.30 -8.30 6.64
N SER A 44 -15.09 -9.20 6.06
CA SER A 44 -14.65 -10.02 4.92
C SER A 44 -14.26 -9.16 3.73
N GLU A 45 -15.04 -8.13 3.43
CA GLU A 45 -14.73 -7.20 2.35
C GLU A 45 -13.45 -6.42 2.64
N ALA A 46 -13.25 -5.99 3.90
CA ALA A 46 -12.04 -5.30 4.31
C ALA A 46 -10.81 -6.20 4.15
N GLU A 47 -10.93 -7.46 4.55
CA GLU A 47 -9.84 -8.43 4.40
C GLU A 47 -9.51 -8.69 2.92
N GLN A 48 -10.51 -8.73 2.05
CA GLN A 48 -10.30 -8.85 0.61
C GLN A 48 -9.57 -7.65 0.04
N LEU A 49 -9.85 -6.45 0.52
CA LEU A 49 -9.13 -5.24 0.12
C LEU A 49 -7.66 -5.32 0.52
N VAL A 50 -7.37 -5.82 1.71
CA VAL A 50 -5.99 -6.00 2.18
C VAL A 50 -5.27 -7.03 1.30
N ASP A 51 -5.92 -8.15 0.99
CA ASP A 51 -5.34 -9.17 0.12
C ASP A 51 -5.04 -8.61 -1.27
N GLY A 52 -5.99 -7.84 -1.83
CA GLY A 52 -5.79 -7.19 -3.12
C GLY A 52 -4.61 -6.22 -3.12
N LEU A 53 -4.44 -5.49 -2.02
CA LEU A 53 -3.31 -4.57 -1.88
C LEU A 53 -1.98 -5.33 -1.81
N ALA A 54 -1.95 -6.47 -1.11
CA ALA A 54 -0.76 -7.32 -1.05
C ALA A 54 -0.40 -7.87 -2.44
N GLU A 55 -1.40 -8.28 -3.22
CA GLU A 55 -1.18 -8.73 -4.59
C GLU A 55 -0.62 -7.61 -5.47
N LEU A 56 -1.13 -6.40 -5.32
CA LEU A 56 -0.65 -5.24 -6.06
C LEU A 56 0.82 -4.95 -5.70
N ALA A 57 1.16 -5.04 -4.42
CA ALA A 57 2.53 -4.85 -3.95
C ALA A 57 3.48 -5.87 -4.58
N GLU A 58 3.07 -7.13 -4.66
CA GLU A 58 3.88 -8.18 -5.28
C GLU A 58 4.02 -7.96 -6.78
N GLU A 59 2.97 -7.50 -7.45
CA GLU A 59 3.01 -7.17 -8.87
C GLU A 59 4.00 -6.04 -9.15
N TYR A 60 3.98 -4.97 -8.34
CA TYR A 60 4.86 -3.83 -8.55
C TYR A 60 6.30 -4.09 -8.08
N PHE A 61 6.46 -4.85 -7.02
CA PHE A 61 7.76 -5.15 -6.42
C PHE A 61 7.86 -6.64 -6.12
N PRO A 62 8.14 -7.48 -7.13
CA PRO A 62 8.22 -8.94 -6.93
C PRO A 62 9.20 -9.31 -5.81
N GLY A 63 8.78 -10.22 -4.95
CA GLY A 63 9.58 -10.64 -3.80
C GLY A 63 9.43 -9.78 -2.56
N SER A 64 8.51 -8.82 -2.56
CA SER A 64 8.35 -7.86 -1.47
C SER A 64 7.34 -8.28 -0.40
N ALA A 65 6.79 -9.50 -0.46
CA ALA A 65 5.71 -9.92 0.44
C ALA A 65 6.07 -9.73 1.92
N ASP A 66 7.27 -10.14 2.34
CA ASP A 66 7.69 -10.02 3.73
C ASP A 66 7.84 -8.55 4.14
N THR A 67 8.43 -7.74 3.28
CA THR A 67 8.60 -6.31 3.53
C THR A 67 7.24 -5.62 3.62
N PHE A 68 6.33 -5.94 2.71
CA PHE A 68 4.97 -5.41 2.74
C PHE A 68 4.28 -5.75 4.06
N ALA A 69 4.36 -7.01 4.49
CA ALA A 69 3.75 -7.46 5.74
C ALA A 69 4.30 -6.70 6.95
N LEU A 70 5.61 -6.43 6.98
CA LEU A 70 6.23 -5.69 8.07
C LEU A 70 5.82 -4.21 8.09
N ILE A 71 5.75 -3.58 6.93
CA ILE A 71 5.49 -2.13 6.85
C ILE A 71 3.99 -1.82 6.91
N TYR A 72 3.21 -2.50 6.10
CA TYR A 72 1.79 -2.20 5.91
C TYR A 72 0.85 -3.17 6.60
N GLY A 73 1.21 -4.44 6.69
CA GLY A 73 0.34 -5.47 7.23
C GLY A 73 -0.08 -5.21 8.67
N ARG A 74 0.82 -4.70 9.50
CA ARG A 74 0.53 -4.37 10.90
C ARG A 74 -0.48 -3.25 11.01
N ARG A 75 -0.32 -2.21 10.20
CA ARG A 75 -1.23 -1.05 10.22
C ARG A 75 -2.61 -1.43 9.71
N LEU A 76 -2.68 -2.24 8.66
CA LEU A 76 -3.94 -2.72 8.11
C LEU A 76 -4.65 -3.66 9.09
N GLY A 77 -3.92 -4.57 9.71
CA GLY A 77 -4.46 -5.46 10.72
C GLY A 77 -5.00 -4.70 11.92
N ARG A 78 -4.28 -3.67 12.37
CA ARG A 78 -4.74 -2.81 13.46
C ARG A 78 -6.04 -2.07 13.10
N ALA A 79 -6.11 -1.56 11.87
CA ALA A 79 -7.32 -0.87 11.40
C ALA A 79 -8.52 -1.81 11.41
N ILE A 80 -8.36 -3.04 10.92
CA ILE A 80 -9.43 -4.04 10.94
C ILE A 80 -9.86 -4.34 12.37
N THR A 81 -8.90 -4.54 13.27
CA THR A 81 -9.20 -4.80 14.68
C THR A 81 -9.94 -3.64 15.32
N GLU A 82 -9.53 -2.41 15.05
CA GLU A 82 -10.18 -1.22 15.62
C GLU A 82 -11.62 -1.06 15.14
N VAL A 83 -11.90 -1.37 13.88
CA VAL A 83 -13.23 -1.17 13.31
C VAL A 83 -14.14 -2.38 13.54
N TYR A 84 -13.63 -3.59 13.38
CA TYR A 84 -14.43 -4.82 13.40
C TYR A 84 -14.22 -5.70 14.62
N GLY A 85 -13.27 -5.36 15.48
CA GLY A 85 -12.95 -6.12 16.68
C GLY A 85 -11.83 -7.13 16.46
N ALA A 86 -11.41 -7.77 17.56
CA ALA A 86 -10.24 -8.64 17.58
C ALA A 86 -10.47 -10.01 16.90
N ASP A 87 -11.71 -10.37 16.67
CA ASP A 87 -12.05 -11.63 15.99
C ASP A 87 -12.96 -11.34 14.82
#